data_13a994e58cd7682ea6a77f66e41a39a9
#
_entry.id   13a994e58cd7682ea6a77f66e41a39a9
#
_cell.length_a   1.000
_cell.length_b   1.000
_cell.length_c   1.000
_cell.angle_alpha   90.00
_cell.angle_beta   90.00
_cell.angle_gamma   90.00
#
_symmetry.space_group_name_H-M   'P 1'
#
loop_
_entity.id
_entity.type
_entity.pdbx_description
1 polymer ?
#
loop_
_entity_poly.entity_id
_entity_poly.type
_entity_poly.pdbx_seq_one_letter_code
_entity_poly.pdbx_strand_id
1 'polypeptide(L)'
;MRKLTILLLIALLILAALPARAETDGDCVYTLVDAQGETLTQRGGRIYVGDGYISFDNREYRVVSADDDKQVAVAEYVGEASVEAFAAKQGGDADGKKLVCMYSTHSDESYVPGDGSESKWSDAGIYDVGDSLKAALEKKGIEAVYSHETFLPHDADAYTRSRRTAEELMKQNPDALIDVHRDAVPASQYETEVDGEDISKVRLFVGRSNPNAAANKAFAQQLKAQADQQYPGLVKDIFIGRGNYNQELYDHSILLEFGTHEIDKDKAIAATSYMADVLDGVLYGKGAKADARRRSQTAGAAKGLGWTLLALAAAAAVFAYAATGTGRGALKKLRRHASELTGGLVGEKPEDDDQ
;
A
#
# COMPACT_ATOMS: atom_id res chain seq x y z
N MET A 1 -41.28 22.42 15.54
CA MET A 1 -40.06 22.60 14.69
C MET A 1 -38.85 21.82 15.22
N ARG A 2 -38.39 22.00 16.47
CA ARG A 2 -37.21 21.26 17.02
C ARG A 2 -37.31 19.72 16.94
N LYS A 3 -38.49 19.10 17.16
CA LYS A 3 -38.67 17.64 17.07
C LYS A 3 -38.56 17.10 15.64
N LEU A 4 -38.99 17.90 14.64
CA LEU A 4 -38.91 17.53 13.23
C LEU A 4 -37.49 17.63 12.71
N THR A 5 -36.71 18.60 13.19
CA THR A 5 -35.25 18.76 12.84
C THR A 5 -34.40 17.62 13.42
N ILE A 6 -34.74 17.17 14.63
CA ILE A 6 -34.04 16.02 15.26
C ILE A 6 -34.36 14.71 14.53
N LEU A 7 -35.60 14.50 14.10
CA LEU A 7 -35.98 13.32 13.29
C LEU A 7 -35.33 13.32 11.90
N LEU A 8 -35.20 14.49 11.26
CA LEU A 8 -34.46 14.62 9.99
C LEU A 8 -32.95 14.36 10.15
N LEU A 9 -32.33 14.84 11.25
CA LEU A 9 -30.90 14.56 11.54
C LEU A 9 -30.64 13.09 11.86
N ILE A 10 -31.58 12.43 12.58
CA ILE A 10 -31.49 10.98 12.86
C ILE A 10 -31.70 10.18 11.57
N ALA A 11 -32.64 10.57 10.70
CA ALA A 11 -32.84 9.93 9.40
C ALA A 11 -31.60 10.12 8.46
N LEU A 12 -30.97 11.30 8.50
CA LEU A 12 -29.73 11.55 7.74
C LEU A 12 -28.53 10.72 8.26
N LEU A 13 -28.44 10.53 9.58
CA LEU A 13 -27.42 9.67 10.21
C LEU A 13 -27.64 8.18 9.92
N ILE A 14 -28.89 7.74 9.80
CA ILE A 14 -29.22 6.35 9.46
C ILE A 14 -28.96 6.09 7.97
N LEU A 15 -29.15 7.09 7.08
CA LEU A 15 -28.81 6.97 5.65
C LEU A 15 -27.31 6.93 5.39
N ALA A 16 -26.48 7.48 6.31
CA ALA A 16 -25.01 7.42 6.22
C ALA A 16 -24.43 6.09 6.73
N ALA A 17 -25.23 5.24 7.35
CA ALA A 17 -24.85 3.95 7.89
C ALA A 17 -25.40 2.77 7.07
N LEU A 18 -25.57 2.93 5.76
CA LEU A 18 -25.69 1.74 4.91
C LEU A 18 -24.35 1.02 4.97
N PRO A 19 -24.31 -0.24 5.43
CA PRO A 19 -23.07 -1.01 5.37
C PRO A 19 -22.62 -0.99 3.92
N ALA A 20 -21.38 -0.61 3.67
CA ALA A 20 -20.76 -0.83 2.37
C ALA A 20 -20.98 -2.31 2.09
N ARG A 21 -21.72 -2.63 1.01
CA ARG A 21 -21.99 -4.01 0.63
C ARG A 21 -20.63 -4.66 0.50
N ALA A 22 -20.41 -5.69 1.32
CA ALA A 22 -19.15 -6.42 1.32
C ALA A 22 -18.83 -6.84 -0.11
N GLU A 23 -17.61 -6.59 -0.54
CA GLU A 23 -17.10 -7.02 -1.83
C GLU A 23 -17.10 -8.56 -1.80
N THR A 24 -17.96 -9.21 -2.57
CA THR A 24 -17.80 -10.62 -2.90
C THR A 24 -16.77 -10.67 -4.02
N ASP A 25 -15.50 -10.86 -3.66
CA ASP A 25 -14.46 -11.18 -4.64
C ASP A 25 -14.84 -12.47 -5.34
N GLY A 26 -14.94 -12.44 -6.68
CA GLY A 26 -15.06 -13.62 -7.53
C GLY A 26 -16.38 -13.81 -8.26
N ASP A 27 -17.49 -13.14 -7.89
CA ASP A 27 -18.79 -13.37 -8.53
C ASP A 27 -18.96 -12.67 -9.89
N CYS A 28 -18.03 -11.80 -10.32
CA CYS A 28 -18.11 -11.09 -11.60
C CYS A 28 -16.75 -10.64 -12.11
N VAL A 29 -16.59 -10.65 -13.42
CA VAL A 29 -15.42 -10.09 -14.10
C VAL A 29 -15.76 -8.69 -14.60
N TYR A 30 -15.09 -7.68 -14.04
CA TYR A 30 -15.17 -6.31 -14.53
C TYR A 30 -14.12 -6.04 -15.60
N THR A 31 -14.54 -5.31 -16.65
CA THR A 31 -13.64 -4.80 -17.68
C THR A 31 -13.40 -3.31 -17.45
N LEU A 32 -12.13 -2.91 -17.32
CA LEU A 32 -11.73 -1.52 -17.30
C LEU A 32 -11.38 -1.09 -18.72
N VAL A 33 -12.02 -0.02 -19.18
CA VAL A 33 -11.75 0.59 -20.50
C VAL A 33 -11.27 2.02 -20.35
N ASP A 34 -10.58 2.53 -21.36
CA ASP A 34 -10.23 3.95 -21.44
C ASP A 34 -11.42 4.79 -21.96
N ALA A 35 -11.21 6.12 -22.10
CA ALA A 35 -12.22 7.04 -22.59
C ALA A 35 -12.63 6.79 -24.07
N GLN A 36 -11.86 6.01 -24.82
CA GLN A 36 -12.13 5.60 -26.19
C GLN A 36 -12.87 4.27 -26.29
N GLY A 37 -13.01 3.56 -25.13
CA GLY A 37 -13.63 2.24 -25.04
C GLY A 37 -12.65 1.09 -25.28
N GLU A 38 -11.35 1.37 -25.38
CA GLU A 38 -10.33 0.34 -25.51
C GLU A 38 -10.09 -0.34 -24.15
N THR A 39 -10.02 -1.67 -24.16
CA THR A 39 -9.82 -2.44 -22.92
C THR A 39 -8.42 -2.23 -22.36
N LEU A 40 -8.35 -1.77 -21.12
CA LEU A 40 -7.11 -1.61 -20.35
C LEU A 40 -6.75 -2.89 -19.58
N THR A 41 -7.72 -3.44 -18.85
CA THR A 41 -7.54 -4.68 -18.08
C THR A 41 -8.88 -5.30 -17.69
N GLN A 42 -8.83 -6.54 -17.19
CA GLN A 42 -9.94 -7.18 -16.49
C GLN A 42 -9.54 -7.50 -15.05
N ARG A 43 -10.52 -7.54 -14.16
CA ARG A 43 -10.36 -7.86 -12.75
C ARG A 43 -11.54 -8.71 -12.26
N GLY A 44 -11.27 -9.72 -11.43
CA GLY A 44 -12.28 -10.35 -10.60
C GLY A 44 -12.78 -9.37 -9.53
N GLY A 45 -14.10 -9.31 -9.35
CA GLY A 45 -14.72 -8.35 -8.43
C GLY A 45 -14.90 -6.95 -9.00
N ARG A 46 -15.62 -6.13 -8.26
CA ARG A 46 -16.12 -4.82 -8.68
C ARG A 46 -15.02 -3.76 -8.79
N ILE A 47 -15.13 -2.90 -9.81
CA ILE A 47 -14.32 -1.67 -9.98
C ILE A 47 -15.16 -0.45 -9.55
N TYR A 48 -14.55 0.45 -8.79
CA TYR A 48 -15.24 1.62 -8.23
C TYR A 48 -14.70 2.93 -8.77
N VAL A 49 -15.56 3.93 -8.87
CA VAL A 49 -15.13 5.30 -9.19
C VAL A 49 -14.06 5.75 -8.18
N GLY A 50 -12.97 6.29 -8.71
CA GLY A 50 -11.80 6.70 -7.94
C GLY A 50 -10.73 5.61 -7.76
N ASP A 51 -10.97 4.37 -8.21
CA ASP A 51 -9.91 3.37 -8.29
C ASP A 51 -8.84 3.82 -9.28
N GLY A 52 -7.61 3.38 -9.05
CA GLY A 52 -6.46 3.67 -9.89
C GLY A 52 -5.99 2.44 -10.64
N TYR A 53 -5.32 2.67 -11.74
CA TYR A 53 -4.73 1.63 -12.56
C TYR A 53 -3.43 2.12 -13.17
N ILE A 54 -2.36 1.35 -13.05
CA ILE A 54 -1.10 1.57 -13.76
C ILE A 54 -0.89 0.39 -14.69
N SER A 55 -0.91 0.66 -15.98
CA SER A 55 -0.80 -0.34 -17.03
C SER A 55 0.59 -0.96 -17.14
N PHE A 56 0.68 -2.02 -17.95
CA PHE A 56 1.96 -2.65 -18.28
C PHE A 56 3.01 -1.66 -18.80
N ASP A 57 2.59 -0.70 -19.63
CA ASP A 57 3.44 0.34 -20.21
C ASP A 57 3.60 1.59 -19.34
N ASN A 58 3.32 1.47 -18.03
CA ASN A 58 3.50 2.52 -17.01
C ASN A 58 2.63 3.77 -17.20
N ARG A 59 1.47 3.65 -17.84
CA ARG A 59 0.48 4.72 -17.95
C ARG A 59 -0.50 4.65 -16.78
N GLU A 60 -0.66 5.75 -16.06
CA GLU A 60 -1.57 5.84 -14.92
C GLU A 60 -2.95 6.31 -15.37
N TYR A 61 -3.99 5.65 -14.86
CA TYR A 61 -5.39 5.95 -15.11
C TYR A 61 -6.18 6.04 -13.81
N ARG A 62 -7.30 6.77 -13.85
CA ARG A 62 -8.25 6.87 -12.73
C ARG A 62 -9.65 6.56 -13.22
N VAL A 63 -10.36 5.69 -12.51
CA VAL A 63 -11.74 5.34 -12.80
C VAL A 63 -12.66 6.53 -12.55
N VAL A 64 -13.42 6.93 -13.55
CA VAL A 64 -14.36 8.07 -13.53
C VAL A 64 -15.82 7.64 -13.56
N SER A 65 -16.11 6.46 -14.10
CA SER A 65 -17.45 5.87 -14.05
C SER A 65 -17.40 4.36 -13.97
N ALA A 66 -18.46 3.75 -13.45
CA ALA A 66 -18.63 2.29 -13.42
C ALA A 66 -20.12 1.97 -13.63
N ASP A 67 -20.38 0.99 -14.48
CA ASP A 67 -21.71 0.46 -14.82
C ASP A 67 -21.76 -1.00 -14.32
N ASP A 68 -22.46 -1.22 -13.22
CA ASP A 68 -22.54 -2.52 -12.57
C ASP A 68 -23.37 -3.54 -13.40
N ASP A 69 -24.35 -3.07 -14.16
CA ASP A 69 -25.18 -3.93 -14.99
C ASP A 69 -24.38 -4.51 -16.16
N LYS A 70 -23.43 -3.75 -16.70
CA LYS A 70 -22.54 -4.17 -17.77
C LYS A 70 -21.19 -4.72 -17.29
N GLN A 71 -20.87 -4.56 -16.00
CA GLN A 71 -19.58 -4.89 -15.43
C GLN A 71 -18.41 -4.19 -16.17
N VAL A 72 -18.61 -2.91 -16.50
CA VAL A 72 -17.65 -2.08 -17.21
C VAL A 72 -17.38 -0.82 -16.42
N ALA A 73 -16.11 -0.48 -16.26
CA ALA A 73 -15.68 0.80 -15.71
C ALA A 73 -14.86 1.58 -16.75
N VAL A 74 -15.01 2.89 -16.74
CA VAL A 74 -14.27 3.80 -17.64
C VAL A 74 -13.23 4.54 -16.81
N ALA A 75 -11.99 4.56 -17.29
CA ALA A 75 -10.90 5.30 -16.69
C ALA A 75 -10.35 6.38 -17.63
N GLU A 76 -9.96 7.50 -17.05
CA GLU A 76 -9.25 8.56 -17.73
C GLU A 76 -7.74 8.46 -17.48
N TYR A 77 -6.95 8.75 -18.52
CA TYR A 77 -5.51 8.85 -18.41
C TYR A 77 -5.11 10.04 -17.54
N VAL A 78 -4.25 9.80 -16.55
CA VAL A 78 -3.78 10.81 -15.59
C VAL A 78 -2.37 11.29 -15.93
N GLY A 79 -1.53 10.41 -16.47
CA GLY A 79 -0.13 10.70 -16.79
C GLY A 79 0.73 9.44 -16.83
N GLU A 80 2.04 9.61 -17.02
CA GLU A 80 2.99 8.53 -16.85
C GLU A 80 3.19 8.23 -15.37
N ALA A 81 3.17 6.94 -15.01
CA ALA A 81 3.47 6.55 -13.64
C ALA A 81 4.94 6.82 -13.34
N SER A 82 5.20 7.76 -12.45
CA SER A 82 6.56 8.02 -11.97
C SER A 82 6.89 7.06 -10.83
N VAL A 83 8.08 6.46 -10.89
CA VAL A 83 8.64 5.80 -9.71
C VAL A 83 9.10 6.90 -8.77
N GLU A 84 8.18 7.38 -7.91
CA GLU A 84 8.58 8.27 -6.84
C GLU A 84 9.58 7.51 -5.96
N ALA A 85 10.72 8.15 -5.70
CA ALA A 85 11.67 7.66 -4.69
C ALA A 85 11.03 7.85 -3.30
N PHE A 86 9.97 7.08 -3.05
CA PHE A 86 9.38 7.03 -1.72
C PHE A 86 10.44 6.49 -0.78
N ALA A 87 10.63 7.19 0.34
CA ALA A 87 11.55 6.79 1.36
C ALA A 87 11.00 5.57 2.11
N ALA A 88 10.88 4.43 1.42
CA ALA A 88 10.56 3.17 2.05
C ALA A 88 11.57 2.86 3.17
N LYS A 89 11.10 2.35 4.28
CA LYS A 89 11.95 1.86 5.37
C LYS A 89 12.81 0.75 4.79
N GLN A 90 14.13 0.88 4.87
CA GLN A 90 15.00 -0.16 4.34
C GLN A 90 14.79 -1.48 5.05
N GLY A 91 14.74 -2.54 4.28
CA GLY A 91 14.75 -3.90 4.77
C GLY A 91 16.07 -4.25 5.48
N GLY A 92 15.94 -5.08 6.49
CA GLY A 92 17.00 -5.48 7.42
C GLY A 92 16.99 -4.64 8.70
N ASP A 93 16.92 -5.32 9.82
CA ASP A 93 17.09 -4.70 11.13
C ASP A 93 18.57 -4.26 11.35
N ALA A 94 18.85 -3.68 12.50
CA ALA A 94 20.20 -3.22 12.86
C ALA A 94 21.24 -4.36 12.85
N ASP A 95 20.80 -5.62 12.93
CA ASP A 95 21.61 -6.83 12.90
C ASP A 95 21.76 -7.42 11.49
N GLY A 96 21.13 -6.80 10.49
CA GLY A 96 21.19 -7.22 9.08
C GLY A 96 20.31 -8.43 8.75
N LYS A 97 19.34 -8.77 9.62
CA LYS A 97 18.36 -9.82 9.37
C LYS A 97 17.42 -9.37 8.25
N LYS A 98 17.26 -10.23 7.24
CA LYS A 98 16.31 -10.05 6.14
C LYS A 98 15.10 -10.92 6.42
N LEU A 99 13.90 -10.36 6.47
CA LEU A 99 12.68 -11.09 6.78
C LEU A 99 11.50 -10.61 5.93
N VAL A 100 10.81 -11.55 5.30
CA VAL A 100 9.53 -11.32 4.61
C VAL A 100 8.46 -12.19 5.26
N CYS A 101 7.33 -11.57 5.64
CA CYS A 101 6.19 -12.29 6.18
C CYS A 101 5.05 -12.34 5.17
N MET A 102 4.36 -13.48 5.10
CA MET A 102 3.33 -13.75 4.10
C MET A 102 2.13 -14.48 4.74
N TYR A 103 0.96 -14.27 4.16
CA TYR A 103 -0.28 -14.96 4.47
C TYR A 103 -1.18 -14.94 3.22
N SER A 104 -2.34 -15.63 3.25
CA SER A 104 -3.32 -15.60 2.16
C SER A 104 -4.70 -15.35 2.76
N THR A 105 -5.22 -14.12 2.59
CA THR A 105 -6.55 -13.76 3.12
C THR A 105 -7.64 -14.64 2.55
N HIS A 106 -7.62 -14.92 1.25
CA HIS A 106 -8.50 -15.88 0.60
C HIS A 106 -7.84 -17.25 0.56
N SER A 107 -7.85 -17.88 1.73
CA SER A 107 -7.12 -19.12 2.02
C SER A 107 -7.65 -20.37 1.32
N ASP A 108 -8.74 -20.26 0.56
CA ASP A 108 -9.34 -21.31 -0.24
C ASP A 108 -9.07 -21.19 -1.75
N GLU A 109 -8.39 -20.12 -2.18
CA GLU A 109 -8.06 -19.91 -3.58
C GLU A 109 -7.26 -21.07 -4.17
N SER A 110 -7.69 -21.52 -5.34
CA SER A 110 -7.12 -22.70 -6.03
C SER A 110 -7.15 -22.51 -7.54
N TYR A 111 -6.53 -23.41 -8.27
CA TYR A 111 -6.32 -23.37 -9.70
C TYR A 111 -7.01 -24.56 -10.37
N VAL A 112 -8.03 -24.32 -11.19
CA VAL A 112 -8.84 -25.39 -11.81
C VAL A 112 -7.99 -26.43 -12.55
N PRO A 113 -6.99 -26.08 -13.38
CA PRO A 113 -6.18 -27.08 -14.07
C PRO A 113 -5.35 -27.97 -13.15
N GLY A 114 -4.82 -27.43 -12.05
CA GLY A 114 -3.96 -28.20 -11.13
C GLY A 114 -4.71 -28.83 -9.96
N ASP A 115 -5.71 -28.12 -9.43
CA ASP A 115 -6.40 -28.47 -8.17
C ASP A 115 -7.79 -29.09 -8.41
N GLY A 116 -8.33 -29.00 -9.66
CA GLY A 116 -9.65 -29.50 -10.04
C GLY A 116 -10.82 -28.61 -9.62
N SER A 117 -10.56 -27.51 -8.90
CA SER A 117 -11.56 -26.53 -8.45
C SER A 117 -10.91 -25.17 -8.31
N GLU A 118 -11.69 -24.10 -8.43
CA GLU A 118 -11.25 -22.71 -8.16
C GLU A 118 -11.11 -22.40 -6.68
N SER A 119 -11.77 -23.18 -5.81
CA SER A 119 -11.79 -22.98 -4.35
C SER A 119 -11.77 -24.34 -3.65
N LYS A 120 -10.97 -24.46 -2.58
CA LYS A 120 -10.86 -25.66 -1.76
C LYS A 120 -10.78 -25.28 -0.27
N TRP A 121 -11.62 -25.89 0.55
CA TRP A 121 -11.68 -25.63 2.00
C TRP A 121 -10.43 -26.10 2.75
N SER A 122 -9.67 -27.03 2.19
CA SER A 122 -8.39 -27.51 2.69
C SER A 122 -7.46 -27.79 1.52
N ASP A 123 -6.17 -27.72 1.76
CA ASP A 123 -5.13 -27.97 0.77
C ASP A 123 -5.37 -27.15 -0.53
N ALA A 124 -5.70 -25.87 -0.36
CA ALA A 124 -5.92 -24.96 -1.46
C ALA A 124 -4.61 -24.64 -2.19
N GLY A 125 -4.68 -24.54 -3.54
CA GLY A 125 -3.50 -24.36 -4.39
C GLY A 125 -2.71 -23.09 -4.12
N ILE A 126 -3.32 -22.08 -3.49
CA ILE A 126 -2.64 -20.84 -3.12
C ILE A 126 -1.52 -21.08 -2.09
N TYR A 127 -1.64 -22.11 -1.23
CA TYR A 127 -0.59 -22.47 -0.30
C TYR A 127 0.66 -23.01 -1.01
N ASP A 128 0.50 -23.78 -2.10
CA ASP A 128 1.63 -24.25 -2.90
C ASP A 128 2.39 -23.08 -3.52
N VAL A 129 1.68 -22.03 -3.97
CA VAL A 129 2.26 -20.81 -4.52
C VAL A 129 2.99 -20.01 -3.44
N GLY A 130 2.36 -19.83 -2.28
CA GLY A 130 2.98 -19.13 -1.15
C GLY A 130 4.22 -19.85 -0.61
N ASP A 131 4.18 -21.17 -0.50
CA ASP A 131 5.32 -22.01 -0.09
C ASP A 131 6.45 -21.95 -1.12
N SER A 132 6.12 -21.91 -2.42
CA SER A 132 7.12 -21.72 -3.48
C SER A 132 7.79 -20.36 -3.39
N LEU A 133 7.02 -19.28 -3.16
CA LEU A 133 7.59 -17.95 -2.95
C LEU A 133 8.49 -17.91 -1.69
N LYS A 134 8.06 -18.54 -0.60
CA LYS A 134 8.86 -18.71 0.62
C LYS A 134 10.19 -19.39 0.31
N ALA A 135 10.15 -20.54 -0.34
CA ALA A 135 11.34 -21.30 -0.71
C ALA A 135 12.27 -20.52 -1.64
N ALA A 136 11.72 -19.72 -2.57
CA ALA A 136 12.50 -18.88 -3.48
C ALA A 136 13.21 -17.74 -2.74
N LEU A 137 12.55 -17.10 -1.76
CA LEU A 137 13.16 -16.08 -0.89
C LEU A 137 14.27 -16.68 -0.01
N GLU A 138 14.04 -17.86 0.57
CA GLU A 138 15.01 -18.56 1.42
C GLU A 138 16.28 -18.93 0.65
N LYS A 139 16.17 -19.34 -0.63
CA LYS A 139 17.33 -19.58 -1.51
C LYS A 139 18.20 -18.33 -1.72
N LYS A 140 17.65 -17.12 -1.49
CA LYS A 140 18.38 -15.84 -1.55
C LYS A 140 18.94 -15.40 -0.19
N GLY A 141 18.76 -16.22 0.85
CA GLY A 141 19.18 -15.88 2.21
C GLY A 141 18.25 -14.87 2.89
N ILE A 142 17.00 -14.78 2.43
CA ILE A 142 15.93 -14.00 3.06
C ILE A 142 15.12 -14.97 3.89
N GLU A 143 15.04 -14.77 5.21
CA GLU A 143 14.10 -15.52 6.04
C GLU A 143 12.67 -15.22 5.59
N ALA A 144 11.85 -16.24 5.43
CA ALA A 144 10.47 -16.07 4.99
C ALA A 144 9.52 -16.87 5.89
N VAL A 145 8.53 -16.18 6.41
CA VAL A 145 7.45 -16.78 7.22
C VAL A 145 6.16 -16.74 6.45
N TYR A 146 5.56 -17.88 6.18
CA TYR A 146 4.26 -17.97 5.52
C TYR A 146 3.26 -18.65 6.45
N SER A 147 2.15 -17.95 6.75
CA SER A 147 1.07 -18.47 7.59
C SER A 147 0.10 -19.31 6.77
N HIS A 148 -0.20 -20.53 7.23
CA HIS A 148 -1.22 -21.41 6.65
C HIS A 148 -2.55 -21.33 7.43
N GLU A 149 -2.79 -20.26 8.21
CA GLU A 149 -4.09 -20.06 8.84
C GLU A 149 -5.19 -19.83 7.79
N THR A 150 -6.38 -20.35 8.09
CA THR A 150 -7.54 -20.24 7.22
C THR A 150 -8.49 -19.14 7.69
N PHE A 151 -9.08 -18.41 6.73
CA PHE A 151 -9.93 -17.24 7.00
C PHE A 151 -11.32 -17.36 6.36
N LEU A 152 -11.79 -18.59 6.22
CA LEU A 152 -13.08 -18.94 5.64
C LEU A 152 -14.27 -18.37 6.44
N PRO A 153 -15.41 -18.13 5.78
CA PRO A 153 -15.68 -18.33 4.36
C PRO A 153 -14.99 -17.30 3.46
N HIS A 154 -14.96 -17.53 2.14
CA HIS A 154 -14.46 -16.59 1.14
C HIS A 154 -15.47 -15.44 0.98
N ASP A 155 -15.28 -14.39 1.73
CA ASP A 155 -16.11 -13.19 1.71
C ASP A 155 -15.27 -11.95 2.10
N ALA A 156 -15.86 -10.76 2.02
CA ALA A 156 -15.18 -9.52 2.35
C ALA A 156 -14.70 -9.45 3.82
N ASP A 157 -15.34 -10.20 4.73
CA ASP A 157 -14.93 -10.26 6.13
C ASP A 157 -13.67 -11.13 6.34
N ALA A 158 -13.20 -11.84 5.31
CA ALA A 158 -11.92 -12.56 5.33
C ALA A 158 -10.75 -11.63 5.70
N TYR A 159 -10.75 -10.38 5.21
CA TYR A 159 -9.75 -9.37 5.60
C TYR A 159 -9.81 -9.00 7.09
N THR A 160 -10.99 -8.99 7.68
CA THR A 160 -11.14 -8.81 9.14
C THR A 160 -10.62 -10.03 9.92
N ARG A 161 -10.84 -11.23 9.40
CA ARG A 161 -10.36 -12.47 10.03
C ARG A 161 -8.84 -12.63 9.91
N SER A 162 -8.26 -12.34 8.74
CA SER A 162 -6.83 -12.42 8.48
C SER A 162 -6.02 -11.34 9.19
N ARG A 163 -6.66 -10.22 9.59
CA ARG A 163 -6.00 -9.10 10.26
C ARG A 163 -5.18 -9.52 11.48
N ARG A 164 -5.72 -10.37 12.34
CA ARG A 164 -4.99 -10.84 13.54
C ARG A 164 -3.68 -11.56 13.19
N THR A 165 -3.69 -12.35 12.10
CA THR A 165 -2.50 -13.04 11.60
C THR A 165 -1.50 -12.03 11.02
N ALA A 166 -1.97 -11.06 10.24
CA ALA A 166 -1.13 -9.98 9.73
C ALA A 166 -0.47 -9.19 10.88
N GLU A 167 -1.23 -8.83 11.92
CA GLU A 167 -0.72 -8.16 13.11
C GLU A 167 0.31 -9.02 13.89
N GLU A 168 0.11 -10.33 13.97
CA GLU A 168 1.04 -11.25 14.61
C GLU A 168 2.35 -11.36 13.81
N LEU A 169 2.26 -11.45 12.50
CA LEU A 169 3.41 -11.44 11.60
C LEU A 169 4.21 -10.13 11.71
N MET A 170 3.53 -8.99 11.83
CA MET A 170 4.18 -7.69 12.02
C MET A 170 5.00 -7.57 13.30
N LYS A 171 4.70 -8.35 14.35
CA LYS A 171 5.52 -8.37 15.59
C LYS A 171 6.92 -8.91 15.38
N GLN A 172 7.16 -9.62 14.28
CA GLN A 172 8.47 -10.14 13.91
C GLN A 172 9.36 -9.08 13.21
N ASN A 173 8.87 -7.85 13.00
CA ASN A 173 9.55 -6.75 12.30
C ASN A 173 9.98 -7.12 10.87
N PRO A 174 9.06 -7.58 10.00
CA PRO A 174 9.42 -7.93 8.62
C PRO A 174 9.80 -6.70 7.80
N ASP A 175 10.54 -6.93 6.72
CA ASP A 175 10.88 -5.92 5.71
C ASP A 175 9.77 -5.73 4.67
N ALA A 176 8.91 -6.74 4.50
CA ALA A 176 7.67 -6.67 3.74
C ALA A 176 6.61 -7.61 4.33
N LEU A 177 5.34 -7.22 4.18
CA LEU A 177 4.16 -8.02 4.48
C LEU A 177 3.40 -8.29 3.18
N ILE A 178 3.27 -9.55 2.79
CA ILE A 178 2.69 -9.94 1.50
C ILE A 178 1.43 -10.78 1.72
N ASP A 179 0.34 -10.38 1.10
CA ASP A 179 -0.88 -11.17 0.99
C ASP A 179 -0.87 -11.87 -0.38
N VAL A 180 -0.83 -13.20 -0.38
CA VAL A 180 -0.68 -14.03 -1.58
C VAL A 180 -2.05 -14.47 -2.08
N HIS A 181 -2.38 -14.14 -3.33
CA HIS A 181 -3.66 -14.35 -3.98
C HIS A 181 -3.52 -14.85 -5.42
N ARG A 182 -4.67 -15.15 -6.03
CA ARG A 182 -4.87 -15.26 -7.48
C ARG A 182 -6.09 -14.43 -7.88
N ASP A 183 -6.13 -13.96 -9.13
CA ASP A 183 -7.27 -13.25 -9.72
C ASP A 183 -8.39 -14.21 -10.17
N ALA A 184 -9.57 -13.69 -10.51
CA ALA A 184 -10.73 -14.43 -11.02
C ALA A 184 -11.13 -13.92 -12.41
N VAL A 185 -10.19 -13.95 -13.36
CA VAL A 185 -10.36 -13.52 -14.76
C VAL A 185 -9.92 -14.63 -15.72
N PRO A 186 -10.22 -14.53 -17.04
CA PRO A 186 -9.75 -15.51 -18.02
C PRO A 186 -8.22 -15.68 -18.03
N ALA A 187 -7.75 -16.90 -18.24
CA ALA A 187 -6.32 -17.28 -18.25
C ALA A 187 -5.47 -16.39 -19.16
N SER A 188 -6.01 -15.97 -20.31
CA SER A 188 -5.33 -15.12 -21.30
C SER A 188 -4.85 -13.78 -20.74
N GLN A 189 -5.42 -13.31 -19.62
CA GLN A 189 -5.00 -12.09 -18.93
C GLN A 189 -3.67 -12.25 -18.20
N TYR A 190 -3.27 -13.49 -17.89
CA TYR A 190 -2.11 -13.81 -17.07
C TYR A 190 -1.05 -14.67 -17.75
N GLU A 191 -1.32 -15.20 -18.95
CA GLU A 191 -0.32 -15.96 -19.71
C GLU A 191 0.83 -15.07 -20.16
N THR A 192 2.07 -15.55 -19.98
CA THR A 192 3.29 -14.88 -20.44
C THR A 192 4.46 -15.87 -20.53
N GLU A 193 5.52 -15.46 -21.22
CA GLU A 193 6.80 -16.14 -21.25
C GLU A 193 7.88 -15.17 -20.75
N VAL A 194 8.73 -15.63 -19.85
CA VAL A 194 9.90 -14.89 -19.35
C VAL A 194 11.11 -15.80 -19.44
N ASP A 195 12.18 -15.31 -20.06
CA ASP A 195 13.43 -16.07 -20.26
C ASP A 195 13.25 -17.45 -20.94
N GLY A 196 12.21 -17.60 -21.77
CA GLY A 196 11.88 -18.86 -22.47
C GLY A 196 11.10 -19.86 -21.62
N GLU A 197 10.60 -19.45 -20.45
CA GLU A 197 9.75 -20.25 -19.58
C GLU A 197 8.30 -19.72 -19.59
N ASP A 198 7.35 -20.60 -19.82
CA ASP A 198 5.93 -20.30 -19.69
C ASP A 198 5.55 -20.12 -18.23
N ILE A 199 5.23 -18.89 -17.83
CA ILE A 199 4.85 -18.54 -16.47
C ILE A 199 3.55 -17.76 -16.40
N SER A 200 3.04 -17.53 -15.22
CA SER A 200 1.98 -16.56 -14.98
C SER A 200 2.54 -15.15 -14.81
N LYS A 201 1.81 -14.16 -15.32
CA LYS A 201 1.99 -12.77 -14.84
C LYS A 201 1.61 -12.66 -13.36
N VAL A 202 2.09 -11.57 -12.73
CA VAL A 202 1.73 -11.19 -11.36
C VAL A 202 1.10 -9.80 -11.38
N ARG A 203 -0.09 -9.64 -10.81
CA ARG A 203 -0.68 -8.30 -10.54
C ARG A 203 -0.25 -7.83 -9.17
N LEU A 204 0.10 -6.56 -9.06
CA LEU A 204 0.35 -5.86 -7.81
C LEU A 204 -0.92 -5.12 -7.40
N PHE A 205 -1.44 -5.38 -6.20
CA PHE A 205 -2.69 -4.80 -5.76
C PHE A 205 -2.49 -3.92 -4.52
N VAL A 206 -3.00 -2.68 -4.58
CA VAL A 206 -2.86 -1.67 -3.53
C VAL A 206 -4.22 -1.18 -3.08
N GLY A 207 -4.42 -1.11 -1.77
CA GLY A 207 -5.61 -0.50 -1.17
C GLY A 207 -5.48 1.02 -1.06
N ARG A 208 -6.44 1.77 -1.63
CA ARG A 208 -6.42 3.24 -1.56
C ARG A 208 -7.06 3.84 -0.32
N SER A 209 -7.80 3.02 0.46
CA SER A 209 -8.55 3.50 1.62
C SER A 209 -7.82 3.26 2.94
N ASN A 210 -6.49 3.43 2.95
CA ASN A 210 -5.68 3.29 4.15
C ASN A 210 -4.66 4.43 4.29
N PRO A 211 -4.18 4.75 5.50
CA PRO A 211 -3.22 5.84 5.74
C PRO A 211 -1.86 5.62 5.07
N ASN A 212 -1.48 4.37 4.77
CA ASN A 212 -0.22 4.02 4.11
C ASN A 212 -0.36 3.88 2.58
N ALA A 213 -1.53 4.21 1.98
CA ALA A 213 -1.80 3.98 0.56
C ALA A 213 -0.73 4.57 -0.39
N ALA A 214 -0.18 5.74 -0.06
CA ALA A 214 0.89 6.35 -0.85
C ALA A 214 2.19 5.53 -0.76
N ALA A 215 2.54 5.02 0.42
CA ALA A 215 3.71 4.19 0.65
C ALA A 215 3.56 2.81 -0.04
N ASN A 216 2.40 2.17 0.11
CA ASN A 216 2.10 0.90 -0.55
C ASN A 216 2.13 1.04 -2.08
N LYS A 217 1.56 2.14 -2.64
CA LYS A 217 1.65 2.44 -4.09
C LYS A 217 3.11 2.61 -4.52
N ALA A 218 3.91 3.37 -3.79
CA ALA A 218 5.31 3.58 -4.10
C ALA A 218 6.11 2.27 -4.05
N PHE A 219 5.82 1.39 -3.09
CA PHE A 219 6.41 0.05 -3.02
C PHE A 219 6.03 -0.80 -4.23
N ALA A 220 4.74 -0.82 -4.61
CA ALA A 220 4.28 -1.50 -5.83
C ALA A 220 4.98 -0.97 -7.09
N GLN A 221 5.13 0.35 -7.23
CA GLN A 221 5.81 0.97 -8.37
C GLN A 221 7.31 0.60 -8.41
N GLN A 222 7.98 0.50 -7.26
CA GLN A 222 9.38 0.03 -7.20
C GLN A 222 9.49 -1.44 -7.63
N LEU A 223 8.58 -2.31 -7.16
CA LEU A 223 8.52 -3.71 -7.57
C LEU A 223 8.30 -3.82 -9.08
N LYS A 224 7.33 -3.07 -9.64
CA LYS A 224 7.07 -3.07 -11.07
C LYS A 224 8.27 -2.58 -11.87
N ALA A 225 8.89 -1.48 -11.49
CA ALA A 225 10.06 -0.93 -12.18
C ALA A 225 11.24 -1.91 -12.17
N GLN A 226 11.47 -2.60 -11.05
CA GLN A 226 12.50 -3.63 -10.92
C GLN A 226 12.18 -4.85 -11.81
N ALA A 227 10.91 -5.28 -11.83
CA ALA A 227 10.45 -6.37 -12.68
C ALA A 227 10.56 -6.01 -14.17
N ASP A 228 10.11 -4.82 -14.58
CA ASP A 228 10.19 -4.35 -15.97
C ASP A 228 11.64 -4.32 -16.48
N GLN A 229 12.58 -4.04 -15.59
CA GLN A 229 14.01 -4.01 -15.93
C GLN A 229 14.64 -5.41 -16.03
N GLN A 230 14.28 -6.34 -15.13
CA GLN A 230 14.89 -7.66 -15.04
C GLN A 230 14.15 -8.72 -15.83
N TYR A 231 12.81 -8.70 -15.77
CA TYR A 231 11.89 -9.71 -16.27
C TYR A 231 10.69 -9.06 -16.98
N PRO A 232 10.90 -8.40 -18.13
CA PRO A 232 9.81 -7.77 -18.87
C PRO A 232 8.68 -8.75 -19.13
N GLY A 233 7.46 -8.40 -18.75
CA GLY A 233 6.29 -9.27 -18.88
C GLY A 233 5.88 -10.02 -17.61
N LEU A 234 6.71 -10.05 -16.55
CA LEU A 234 6.37 -10.66 -15.28
C LEU A 234 5.22 -9.92 -14.57
N VAL A 235 5.33 -8.60 -14.43
CA VAL A 235 4.28 -7.81 -13.78
C VAL A 235 3.24 -7.37 -14.80
N LYS A 236 1.99 -7.80 -14.58
CA LYS A 236 0.84 -7.45 -15.41
C LYS A 236 0.53 -5.97 -15.35
N ASP A 237 0.29 -5.47 -14.15
CA ASP A 237 -0.15 -4.11 -13.86
C ASP A 237 -0.08 -3.82 -12.34
N ILE A 238 -0.42 -2.59 -11.96
CA ILE A 238 -0.76 -2.24 -10.58
C ILE A 238 -2.22 -1.80 -10.54
N PHE A 239 -3.05 -2.49 -9.77
CA PHE A 239 -4.42 -2.09 -9.51
C PHE A 239 -4.53 -1.44 -8.13
N ILE A 240 -5.22 -0.29 -8.05
CA ILE A 240 -5.35 0.50 -6.82
C ILE A 240 -6.82 0.55 -6.45
N GLY A 241 -7.27 -0.43 -5.66
CA GLY A 241 -8.67 -0.67 -5.32
C GLY A 241 -9.13 0.06 -4.06
N ARG A 242 -10.44 0.12 -3.87
CA ARG A 242 -11.13 0.88 -2.81
C ARG A 242 -10.81 0.40 -1.39
N GLY A 243 -10.52 -0.88 -1.15
CA GLY A 243 -10.32 -1.46 0.18
C GLY A 243 -9.05 -0.98 0.89
N ASN A 244 -8.83 -1.46 2.11
CA ASN A 244 -7.58 -1.27 2.85
C ASN A 244 -6.67 -2.51 2.82
N TYR A 245 -7.23 -3.72 2.73
CA TYR A 245 -6.52 -5.00 2.53
C TYR A 245 -5.43 -5.26 3.59
N ASN A 246 -5.64 -4.83 4.84
CA ASN A 246 -4.67 -4.86 5.93
C ASN A 246 -3.34 -4.12 5.63
N GLN A 247 -3.26 -3.36 4.53
CA GLN A 247 -2.05 -2.67 4.09
C GLN A 247 -1.73 -1.42 4.93
N GLU A 248 -2.67 -0.95 5.76
CA GLU A 248 -2.42 0.09 6.75
C GLU A 248 -1.49 -0.36 7.88
N LEU A 249 -1.21 -1.64 8.00
CA LEU A 249 -0.31 -2.17 9.02
C LEU A 249 1.15 -1.88 8.72
N TYR A 250 1.51 -1.73 7.43
CA TYR A 250 2.91 -1.53 7.06
C TYR A 250 3.09 -0.81 5.72
N ASP A 251 4.14 0.02 5.62
CA ASP A 251 4.48 0.78 4.40
C ASP A 251 4.84 -0.14 3.22
N HIS A 252 5.54 -1.25 3.48
CA HIS A 252 5.87 -2.30 2.52
C HIS A 252 4.85 -3.45 2.57
N SER A 253 3.57 -3.14 2.62
CA SER A 253 2.51 -4.13 2.48
C SER A 253 1.98 -4.14 1.06
N ILE A 254 1.79 -5.34 0.48
CA ILE A 254 1.31 -5.54 -0.88
C ILE A 254 0.51 -6.83 -0.98
N LEU A 255 -0.52 -6.83 -1.83
CA LEU A 255 -1.20 -8.03 -2.27
C LEU A 255 -0.67 -8.42 -3.66
N LEU A 256 -0.30 -9.68 -3.84
CA LEU A 256 0.23 -10.23 -5.09
C LEU A 256 -0.72 -11.28 -5.64
N GLU A 257 -1.27 -11.05 -6.84
CA GLU A 257 -2.08 -12.02 -7.55
C GLU A 257 -1.20 -12.83 -8.51
N PHE A 258 -0.91 -14.08 -8.16
CA PHE A 258 -0.16 -15.01 -8.99
C PHE A 258 -1.10 -15.76 -9.93
N GLY A 259 -1.39 -15.16 -11.08
CA GLY A 259 -2.28 -15.76 -12.06
C GLY A 259 -3.76 -15.62 -11.73
N THR A 260 -4.52 -16.56 -12.25
CA THR A 260 -5.97 -16.67 -12.10
C THR A 260 -6.36 -18.13 -11.88
N HIS A 261 -7.58 -18.38 -11.42
CA HIS A 261 -8.11 -19.72 -11.21
C HIS A 261 -8.12 -20.61 -12.49
N GLU A 262 -8.05 -20.01 -13.67
CA GLU A 262 -8.03 -20.74 -14.96
C GLU A 262 -6.63 -21.08 -15.48
N ILE A 263 -5.56 -20.50 -14.88
CA ILE A 263 -4.19 -20.79 -15.33
C ILE A 263 -3.67 -22.07 -14.68
N ASP A 264 -2.72 -22.73 -15.33
CA ASP A 264 -2.02 -23.86 -14.73
C ASP A 264 -1.25 -23.39 -13.47
N LYS A 265 -1.48 -24.07 -12.34
CA LYS A 265 -0.83 -23.76 -11.07
C LYS A 265 0.70 -23.76 -11.16
N ASP A 266 1.29 -24.65 -11.96
CA ASP A 266 2.73 -24.72 -12.14
C ASP A 266 3.28 -23.43 -12.77
N LYS A 267 2.51 -22.73 -13.62
CA LYS A 267 2.89 -21.41 -14.15
C LYS A 267 2.88 -20.32 -13.06
N ALA A 268 1.93 -20.37 -12.13
CA ALA A 268 1.90 -19.47 -10.97
C ALA A 268 3.08 -19.75 -10.02
N ILE A 269 3.39 -21.02 -9.76
CA ILE A 269 4.55 -21.46 -8.99
C ILE A 269 5.85 -21.01 -9.66
N ALA A 270 6.02 -21.14 -10.96
CA ALA A 270 7.21 -20.71 -11.69
C ALA A 270 7.45 -19.19 -11.53
N ALA A 271 6.37 -18.37 -11.59
CA ALA A 271 6.45 -16.92 -11.41
C ALA A 271 7.02 -16.49 -10.05
N THR A 272 6.91 -17.33 -9.00
CA THR A 272 7.39 -17.00 -7.65
C THR A 272 8.89 -16.80 -7.58
N SER A 273 9.68 -17.54 -8.37
CA SER A 273 11.14 -17.41 -8.38
C SER A 273 11.57 -16.05 -8.93
N TYR A 274 10.94 -15.59 -9.98
CA TYR A 274 11.18 -14.27 -10.58
C TYR A 274 10.72 -13.14 -9.64
N MET A 275 9.56 -13.31 -8.99
CA MET A 275 9.08 -12.33 -8.03
C MET A 275 9.96 -12.25 -6.78
N ALA A 276 10.55 -13.35 -6.33
CA ALA A 276 11.54 -13.36 -5.24
C ALA A 276 12.81 -12.60 -5.61
N ASP A 277 13.28 -12.65 -6.87
CA ASP A 277 14.37 -11.82 -7.37
C ASP A 277 14.05 -10.34 -7.34
N VAL A 278 12.84 -9.99 -7.77
CA VAL A 278 12.36 -8.61 -7.74
C VAL A 278 12.28 -8.08 -6.30
N LEU A 279 11.74 -8.87 -5.37
CA LEU A 279 11.68 -8.53 -3.95
C LEU A 279 13.06 -8.35 -3.32
N ASP A 280 14.02 -9.26 -3.59
CA ASP A 280 15.41 -9.12 -3.10
C ASP A 280 16.07 -7.84 -3.67
N GLY A 281 15.85 -7.57 -4.95
CA GLY A 281 16.37 -6.37 -5.61
C GLY A 281 15.85 -5.07 -4.99
N VAL A 282 14.54 -4.98 -4.75
CA VAL A 282 13.89 -3.79 -4.17
C VAL A 282 14.22 -3.64 -2.69
N LEU A 283 14.10 -4.70 -1.90
CA LEU A 283 14.28 -4.62 -0.45
C LEU A 283 15.76 -4.53 -0.02
N TYR A 284 16.68 -5.19 -0.76
CA TYR A 284 18.06 -5.38 -0.30
C TYR A 284 19.13 -5.07 -1.35
N GLY A 285 18.72 -4.68 -2.55
CA GLY A 285 19.63 -4.37 -3.66
C GLY A 285 20.50 -3.13 -3.41
N LYS A 286 21.46 -2.90 -4.29
CA LYS A 286 22.41 -1.76 -4.17
C LYS A 286 21.73 -0.40 -4.23
N GLY A 287 20.59 -0.28 -4.91
CA GLY A 287 19.77 0.93 -4.94
C GLY A 287 19.16 1.22 -3.57
N ALA A 288 18.61 0.21 -2.92
CA ALA A 288 18.09 0.28 -1.57
C ALA A 288 19.16 0.78 -0.56
N LYS A 289 20.42 0.33 -0.67
CA LYS A 289 21.53 0.78 0.19
C LYS A 289 21.95 2.24 -0.05
N ALA A 290 21.84 2.75 -1.28
CA ALA A 290 22.18 4.15 -1.59
C ALA A 290 21.14 5.13 -1.00
N ASP A 291 19.88 4.79 -1.05
CA ASP A 291 18.79 5.59 -0.49
C ASP A 291 18.79 5.63 1.05
N ALA A 292 19.18 4.53 1.72
CA ALA A 292 19.40 4.53 3.17
C ALA A 292 20.54 5.43 3.61
N ARG A 293 21.63 5.41 2.86
CA ARG A 293 22.78 6.26 3.17
C ARG A 293 22.41 7.75 3.06
N ARG A 294 21.59 8.09 2.07
CA ARG A 294 21.05 9.44 1.89
C ARG A 294 20.12 9.84 3.03
N ARG A 295 19.29 8.92 3.53
CA ARG A 295 18.32 9.15 4.63
C ARG A 295 18.98 9.25 6.00
N SER A 296 19.96 8.42 6.30
CA SER A 296 20.72 8.52 7.55
C SER A 296 21.43 9.88 7.63
N GLN A 297 21.88 10.43 6.49
CA GLN A 297 22.47 11.75 6.41
C GLN A 297 21.43 12.87 6.60
N THR A 298 20.22 12.76 6.00
CA THR A 298 19.15 13.75 6.19
C THR A 298 18.51 13.68 7.58
N ALA A 299 18.32 12.49 8.15
CA ALA A 299 17.83 12.33 9.52
C ALA A 299 18.86 12.81 10.55
N GLY A 300 20.15 12.61 10.29
CA GLY A 300 21.25 13.18 11.09
C GLY A 300 21.29 14.70 11.01
N ALA A 301 21.09 15.28 9.82
CA ALA A 301 21.04 16.72 9.61
C ALA A 301 19.82 17.36 10.28
N ALA A 302 18.64 16.71 10.22
CA ALA A 302 17.41 17.18 10.88
C ALA A 302 17.54 17.13 12.40
N LYS A 303 18.15 16.07 12.97
CA LYS A 303 18.47 16.00 14.41
C LYS A 303 19.51 17.05 14.83
N GLY A 304 20.55 17.27 14.00
CA GLY A 304 21.53 18.31 14.23
C GLY A 304 20.91 19.72 14.23
N LEU A 305 20.00 20.00 13.29
CA LEU A 305 19.27 21.27 13.24
C LEU A 305 18.37 21.49 14.47
N GLY A 306 17.71 20.44 14.96
CA GLY A 306 16.91 20.46 16.18
C GLY A 306 17.75 20.81 17.41
N TRP A 307 18.92 20.21 17.58
CA TRP A 307 19.84 20.49 18.68
C TRP A 307 20.46 21.89 18.59
N THR A 308 20.79 22.39 17.40
CA THR A 308 21.29 23.76 17.20
C THR A 308 20.24 24.80 17.53
N LEU A 309 18.96 24.60 17.13
CA LEU A 309 17.87 25.51 17.51
C LEU A 309 17.60 25.48 19.01
N LEU A 310 17.69 24.34 19.66
CA LEU A 310 17.54 24.21 21.12
C LEU A 310 18.68 24.88 21.86
N ALA A 311 19.92 24.76 21.39
CA ALA A 311 21.08 25.45 21.98
C ALA A 311 20.99 26.96 21.79
N LEU A 312 20.53 27.46 20.64
CA LEU A 312 20.30 28.88 20.42
C LEU A 312 19.18 29.43 21.29
N ALA A 313 18.09 28.70 21.50
CA ALA A 313 17.00 29.07 22.39
C ALA A 313 17.47 29.11 23.86
N ALA A 314 18.29 28.14 24.29
CA ALA A 314 18.89 28.13 25.62
C ALA A 314 19.86 29.31 25.83
N ALA A 315 20.71 29.60 24.85
CA ALA A 315 21.63 30.74 24.89
C ALA A 315 20.87 32.08 24.97
N ALA A 316 19.79 32.24 24.20
CA ALA A 316 18.93 33.42 24.25
C ALA A 316 18.23 33.58 25.60
N ALA A 317 17.80 32.47 26.23
CA ALA A 317 17.19 32.46 27.55
C ALA A 317 18.20 32.88 28.63
N VAL A 318 19.45 32.35 28.59
CA VAL A 318 20.54 32.70 29.52
C VAL A 318 20.92 34.17 29.36
N PHE A 319 21.04 34.65 28.11
CA PHE A 319 21.34 36.06 27.84
C PHE A 319 20.22 36.98 28.36
N ALA A 320 18.96 36.63 28.13
CA ALA A 320 17.83 37.41 28.64
C ALA A 320 17.77 37.42 30.18
N TYR A 321 18.11 36.30 30.82
CA TYR A 321 18.20 36.20 32.27
C TYR A 321 19.35 37.09 32.84
N ALA A 322 20.54 36.97 32.24
CA ALA A 322 21.70 37.79 32.64
C ALA A 322 21.46 39.30 32.47
N ALA A 323 20.71 39.69 31.42
CA ALA A 323 20.38 41.08 31.12
C ALA A 323 19.27 41.68 32.01
N THR A 324 18.46 40.85 32.68
CA THR A 324 17.30 41.32 33.48
C THR A 324 17.35 40.95 34.96
N GLY A 325 18.24 40.06 35.35
CA GLY A 325 18.41 39.59 36.74
C GLY A 325 17.22 38.81 37.32
N THR A 326 16.12 38.66 36.58
CA THR A 326 14.92 37.94 37.04
C THR A 326 14.27 37.13 35.93
N GLY A 327 13.74 35.96 36.27
CA GLY A 327 13.07 35.09 35.28
C GLY A 327 11.82 35.72 34.65
N ARG A 328 11.10 36.58 35.35
CA ARG A 328 9.93 37.32 34.82
C ARG A 328 10.34 38.41 33.83
N GLY A 329 11.47 39.09 34.05
CA GLY A 329 12.03 40.07 33.13
C GLY A 329 12.55 39.44 31.83
N ALA A 330 13.19 38.26 31.92
CA ALA A 330 13.65 37.49 30.79
C ALA A 330 12.49 37.07 29.87
N LEU A 331 11.40 36.59 30.46
CA LEU A 331 10.20 36.16 29.70
C LEU A 331 9.50 37.32 28.98
N LYS A 332 9.44 38.51 29.64
CA LYS A 332 8.87 39.73 29.07
C LYS A 332 9.70 40.24 27.87
N LYS A 333 11.04 40.16 27.97
CA LYS A 333 11.97 40.57 26.90
C LYS A 333 11.92 39.63 25.73
N LEU A 334 11.86 38.31 25.96
CA LEU A 334 11.69 37.29 24.91
C LEU A 334 10.36 37.45 24.18
N ARG A 335 9.26 37.69 24.88
CA ARG A 335 7.95 37.92 24.25
C ARG A 335 7.94 39.15 23.34
N ARG A 336 8.58 40.24 23.78
CA ARG A 336 8.67 41.48 23.00
C ARG A 336 9.48 41.26 21.71
N HIS A 337 10.62 40.58 21.76
CA HIS A 337 11.43 40.28 20.58
C HIS A 337 10.77 39.29 19.64
N ALA A 338 10.02 38.32 20.16
CA ALA A 338 9.25 37.38 19.34
C ALA A 338 8.13 38.12 18.58
N SER A 339 7.43 39.07 19.19
CA SER A 339 6.41 39.87 18.49
C SER A 339 6.99 40.84 17.44
N GLU A 340 8.22 41.33 17.66
CA GLU A 340 8.94 42.17 16.69
C GLU A 340 9.44 41.36 15.48
N LEU A 341 9.80 40.07 15.67
CA LEU A 341 10.25 39.16 14.60
C LEU A 341 9.11 38.56 13.79
N THR A 342 7.94 38.37 14.38
CA THR A 342 6.75 37.83 13.67
C THR A 342 5.95 38.90 12.96
N GLY A 343 6.45 40.13 12.88
CA GLY A 343 6.00 41.27 12.08
C GLY A 343 4.56 41.20 11.59
N GLY A 344 3.59 41.59 12.42
CA GLY A 344 2.31 42.07 11.91
C GLY A 344 1.31 41.06 11.40
N LEU A 345 1.38 39.77 11.73
CA LEU A 345 0.43 38.75 11.31
C LEU A 345 -0.79 38.49 12.23
N VAL A 346 -0.94 39.33 13.27
CA VAL A 346 -2.14 39.31 14.12
C VAL A 346 -2.70 40.73 14.13
N GLY A 347 -3.79 40.93 13.38
CA GLY A 347 -4.51 42.18 13.31
C GLY A 347 -5.02 42.65 14.68
N GLU A 348 -4.84 43.95 14.95
CA GLU A 348 -5.44 44.66 16.09
C GLU A 348 -6.95 44.50 16.05
N LYS A 349 -7.52 44.10 17.18
CA LYS A 349 -8.93 44.31 17.47
C LYS A 349 -9.14 45.80 17.84
N PRO A 350 -10.18 46.47 17.32
CA PRO A 350 -10.50 47.82 17.72
C PRO A 350 -10.97 47.81 19.19
N GLU A 351 -10.40 48.74 19.98
CA GLU A 351 -10.92 49.13 21.30
C GLU A 351 -12.29 49.79 21.10
N ASP A 352 -13.30 49.26 21.79
CA ASP A 352 -14.58 49.93 21.98
C ASP A 352 -14.38 51.01 23.05
N ASP A 353 -14.51 52.27 22.61
CA ASP A 353 -14.68 53.42 23.51
C ASP A 353 -16.13 53.39 24.05
N ASP A 354 -16.28 53.14 25.34
CA ASP A 354 -17.51 53.44 26.09
C ASP A 354 -17.34 54.81 26.79
N GLN A 355 -18.23 55.73 26.37
CA GLN A 355 -18.71 56.82 27.20
C GLN A 355 -20.04 56.45 27.85
#